data_cf812637e8e9616a1182f9c30d594390
#
_entry.id   cf812637e8e9616a1182f9c30d594390
#
_cell.length_a   1.000
_cell.length_b   1.000
_cell.length_c   1.000
_cell.angle_alpha   90.00
_cell.angle_beta   90.00
_cell.angle_gamma   90.00
#
_symmetry.space_group_name_H-M   'P 1'
#
loop_
_entity.id
_entity.type
_entity.pdbx_description
1 polymer ?
#
loop_
_entity_poly.entity_id
_entity_poly.type
_entity_poly.pdbx_seq_one_letter_code
_entity_poly.pdbx_strand_id
1 'polypeptide(L)'
;SEFFLQVLGPHLKYSCGWWDDSINNLEQSEEAALKKTCENADLQDGQNVLELGCGWGSLSLWMAKHYPNSKITSVSNSTSQKAFIDQRAQKRGLENLEVITCDMNDFETKKRFERIVSVEMFEHIRNWPVLFNKVASWMKKDSKFLMHVFCHGKTPYFFEAVNEDDWMARYFFSGGIMPSDQL
;
A
#
# COMPACT_ATOMS: atom_id res chain seq x y z
N SER A 1 -13.29 8.80 -4.56
CA SER A 1 -14.75 8.90 -4.44
C SER A 1 -15.10 9.91 -3.36
N GLU A 2 -16.20 10.64 -3.53
CA GLU A 2 -16.66 11.65 -2.57
C GLU A 2 -16.90 11.07 -1.17
N PHE A 3 -17.36 9.84 -1.08
CA PHE A 3 -17.54 9.13 0.18
C PHE A 3 -16.25 9.10 1.02
N PHE A 4 -15.13 8.67 0.42
CA PHE A 4 -13.86 8.60 1.15
C PHE A 4 -13.33 9.97 1.55
N LEU A 5 -13.63 11.03 0.80
CA LEU A 5 -13.28 12.41 1.16
C LEU A 5 -14.06 12.90 2.40
N GLN A 6 -15.20 12.28 2.73
CA GLN A 6 -16.01 12.63 3.90
C GLN A 6 -15.63 11.86 5.17
N VAL A 7 -15.07 10.65 5.03
CA VAL A 7 -14.84 9.74 6.17
C VAL A 7 -13.37 9.53 6.52
N LEU A 8 -12.45 9.75 5.56
CA LEU A 8 -11.01 9.65 5.79
C LEU A 8 -10.40 11.03 6.03
N GLY A 9 -9.23 11.05 6.64
CA GLY A 9 -8.45 12.28 6.80
C GLY A 9 -7.90 12.83 5.48
N PRO A 10 -7.17 13.95 5.52
CA PRO A 10 -6.72 14.65 4.31
C PRO A 10 -5.75 13.86 3.44
N HIS A 11 -5.08 12.86 4.01
CA HIS A 11 -4.21 11.96 3.26
C HIS A 11 -4.96 10.78 2.61
N LEU A 12 -6.25 10.59 2.91
CA LEU A 12 -7.06 9.46 2.43
C LEU A 12 -6.44 8.10 2.74
N LYS A 13 -5.84 7.99 3.90
CA LYS A 13 -5.23 6.76 4.37
C LYS A 13 -6.32 5.77 4.79
N TYR A 14 -6.55 4.76 3.95
CA TYR A 14 -7.55 3.70 4.17
C TYR A 14 -6.96 2.50 4.93
N SER A 15 -6.18 2.81 5.94
CA SER A 15 -5.56 1.88 6.89
C SER A 15 -5.35 2.61 8.22
N CYS A 16 -4.87 1.92 9.26
CA CYS A 16 -4.72 2.53 10.58
C CYS A 16 -3.75 3.73 10.58
N GLY A 17 -4.05 4.74 11.39
CA GLY A 17 -3.12 5.80 11.77
C GLY A 17 -2.16 5.33 12.86
N TRP A 18 -1.13 6.12 13.13
CA TRP A 18 -0.25 5.94 14.28
C TRP A 18 -0.62 6.96 15.36
N TRP A 19 -0.87 6.49 16.57
CA TRP A 19 -1.25 7.32 17.71
C TRP A 19 -0.25 7.16 18.85
N ASP A 20 0.18 8.29 19.40
CA ASP A 20 0.93 8.41 20.64
C ASP A 20 0.49 9.66 21.38
N ASP A 21 1.06 9.93 22.53
CA ASP A 21 0.66 11.04 23.41
C ASP A 21 0.83 12.44 22.78
N SER A 22 1.58 12.58 21.70
CA SER A 22 1.79 13.85 20.99
C SER A 22 0.78 14.11 19.87
N ILE A 23 -0.01 13.09 19.46
CA ILE A 23 -0.91 13.13 18.32
C ILE A 23 -2.33 13.45 18.78
N ASN A 24 -2.88 14.56 18.27
CA ASN A 24 -4.14 15.11 18.76
C ASN A 24 -5.30 15.05 17.74
N ASN A 25 -5.03 14.67 16.49
CA ASN A 25 -6.05 14.60 15.45
C ASN A 25 -5.69 13.56 14.37
N LEU A 26 -6.67 13.26 13.50
CA LEU A 26 -6.55 12.23 12.47
C LEU A 26 -5.45 12.56 11.44
N GLU A 27 -5.33 13.82 11.03
CA GLU A 27 -4.29 14.25 10.08
C GLU A 27 -2.88 13.94 10.58
N GLN A 28 -2.58 14.32 11.83
CA GLN A 28 -1.29 14.01 12.47
C GLN A 28 -1.04 12.51 12.57
N SER A 29 -2.08 11.73 12.87
CA SER A 29 -1.97 10.28 12.98
C SER A 29 -1.70 9.61 11.61
N GLU A 30 -2.33 10.11 10.55
CA GLU A 30 -2.06 9.67 9.18
C GLU A 30 -0.61 10.02 8.77
N GLU A 31 -0.16 11.25 9.01
CA GLU A 31 1.22 11.69 8.73
C GLU A 31 2.26 10.88 9.49
N ALA A 32 2.04 10.65 10.78
CA ALA A 32 2.93 9.82 11.61
C ALA A 32 3.02 8.38 11.08
N ALA A 33 1.89 7.78 10.68
CA ALA A 33 1.88 6.45 10.10
C ALA A 33 2.61 6.38 8.74
N LEU A 34 2.41 7.37 7.87
CA LEU A 34 3.10 7.46 6.58
C LEU A 34 4.61 7.64 6.75
N LYS A 35 5.01 8.53 7.65
CA LYS A 35 6.42 8.75 8.01
C LYS A 35 7.05 7.46 8.54
N LYS A 36 6.39 6.81 9.51
CA LYS A 36 6.86 5.57 10.13
C LYS A 36 6.97 4.42 9.10
N THR A 37 6.04 4.35 8.14
CA THR A 37 6.12 3.39 7.04
C THR A 37 7.39 3.60 6.21
N CYS A 38 7.70 4.84 5.85
CA CYS A 38 8.92 5.17 5.10
C CYS A 38 10.20 4.88 5.91
N GLU A 39 10.20 5.20 7.21
CA GLU A 39 11.32 4.93 8.12
C GLU A 39 11.56 3.41 8.27
N ASN A 40 10.51 2.62 8.49
CA ASN A 40 10.59 1.17 8.59
C ASN A 40 11.06 0.51 7.28
N ALA A 41 10.70 1.10 6.13
CA ALA A 41 11.22 0.68 4.83
C ALA A 41 12.67 1.11 4.59
N ASP A 42 13.26 1.90 5.50
CA ASP A 42 14.58 2.52 5.33
C ASP A 42 14.67 3.27 3.98
N LEU A 43 13.62 4.04 3.69
CA LEU A 43 13.53 4.80 2.45
C LEU A 43 14.51 5.98 2.48
N GLN A 44 15.30 6.12 1.42
CA GLN A 44 16.23 7.22 1.23
C GLN A 44 15.89 7.98 -0.04
N ASP A 45 16.10 9.28 -0.04
CA ASP A 45 15.87 10.07 -1.24
C ASP A 45 16.84 9.68 -2.39
N GLY A 46 16.36 9.68 -3.61
CA GLY A 46 17.10 9.24 -4.79
C GLY A 46 16.92 7.77 -5.19
N GLN A 47 16.13 7.00 -4.44
CA GLN A 47 15.85 5.58 -4.72
C GLN A 47 14.73 5.38 -5.75
N ASN A 48 14.76 4.23 -6.45
CA ASN A 48 13.59 3.73 -7.16
C ASN A 48 12.74 2.91 -6.19
N VAL A 49 11.50 3.32 -6.01
CA VAL A 49 10.56 2.71 -5.06
C VAL A 49 9.38 2.12 -5.83
N LEU A 50 8.97 0.90 -5.47
CA LEU A 50 7.75 0.26 -5.95
C LEU A 50 6.76 0.16 -4.80
N GLU A 51 5.55 0.67 -4.99
CA GLU A 51 4.44 0.49 -4.06
C GLU A 51 3.41 -0.47 -4.65
N LEU A 52 3.11 -1.54 -3.93
CA LEU A 52 2.15 -2.57 -4.31
C LEU A 52 0.82 -2.33 -3.58
N GLY A 53 -0.22 -1.95 -4.34
CA GLY A 53 -1.53 -1.65 -3.78
C GLY A 53 -1.62 -0.23 -3.20
N CYS A 54 -1.57 0.79 -4.07
CA CYS A 54 -1.49 2.18 -3.60
C CYS A 54 -2.81 2.81 -3.12
N GLY A 55 -3.94 2.13 -3.27
CA GLY A 55 -5.26 2.66 -2.87
C GLY A 55 -5.51 4.06 -3.45
N TRP A 56 -5.89 5.02 -2.62
CA TRP A 56 -6.11 6.42 -3.01
C TRP A 56 -4.84 7.27 -3.05
N GLY A 57 -3.65 6.63 -2.99
CA GLY A 57 -2.37 7.28 -3.15
C GLY A 57 -1.84 7.97 -1.90
N SER A 58 -2.30 7.59 -0.73
CA SER A 58 -1.86 8.15 0.54
C SER A 58 -0.34 8.10 0.68
N LEU A 59 0.23 6.90 0.59
CA LEU A 59 1.68 6.69 0.68
C LEU A 59 2.41 7.15 -0.58
N SER A 60 1.85 6.91 -1.79
CA SER A 60 2.43 7.36 -3.07
C SER A 60 2.72 8.86 -3.07
N LEU A 61 1.70 9.67 -2.75
CA LEU A 61 1.80 11.14 -2.75
C LEU A 61 2.71 11.64 -1.61
N TRP A 62 2.71 10.96 -0.47
CA TRP A 62 3.62 11.24 0.64
C TRP A 62 5.07 11.00 0.22
N MET A 63 5.38 9.82 -0.32
CA MET A 63 6.72 9.51 -0.79
C MET A 63 7.19 10.47 -1.87
N ALA A 64 6.34 10.77 -2.87
CA ALA A 64 6.69 11.70 -3.95
C ALA A 64 7.03 13.11 -3.43
N LYS A 65 6.32 13.59 -2.39
CA LYS A 65 6.56 14.90 -1.76
C LYS A 65 7.84 14.93 -0.94
N HIS A 66 8.08 13.90 -0.12
CA HIS A 66 9.15 13.92 0.89
C HIS A 66 10.49 13.34 0.40
N TYR A 67 10.46 12.63 -0.74
CA TYR A 67 11.63 12.07 -1.41
C TYR A 67 11.67 12.53 -2.88
N PRO A 68 11.92 13.83 -3.13
CA PRO A 68 11.72 14.45 -4.45
C PRO A 68 12.69 13.96 -5.52
N ASN A 69 13.85 13.42 -5.15
CA ASN A 69 14.80 12.83 -6.08
C ASN A 69 14.56 11.33 -6.35
N SER A 70 13.66 10.70 -5.58
CA SER A 70 13.26 9.30 -5.78
C SER A 70 12.29 9.16 -6.96
N LYS A 71 12.28 7.99 -7.58
CA LYS A 71 11.30 7.61 -8.61
C LYS A 71 10.31 6.62 -8.00
N ILE A 72 9.08 7.06 -7.83
CA ILE A 72 8.01 6.27 -7.22
C ILE A 72 7.18 5.63 -8.34
N THR A 73 7.07 4.32 -8.33
CA THR A 73 6.14 3.56 -9.18
C THR A 73 5.11 2.91 -8.27
N SER A 74 3.84 3.25 -8.43
CA SER A 74 2.74 2.72 -7.62
C SER A 74 1.77 1.92 -8.47
N VAL A 75 1.31 0.78 -7.97
CA VAL A 75 0.39 -0.13 -8.69
C VAL A 75 -0.97 -0.16 -8.00
N SER A 76 -2.02 0.00 -8.78
CA SER A 76 -3.42 -0.16 -8.35
C SER A 76 -4.21 -0.94 -9.41
N ASN A 77 -5.17 -1.73 -9.00
CA ASN A 77 -6.12 -2.39 -9.93
C ASN A 77 -7.27 -1.46 -10.37
N SER A 78 -7.30 -0.21 -9.92
CA SER A 78 -8.40 0.73 -10.14
C SER A 78 -8.00 1.93 -10.99
N THR A 79 -8.63 2.08 -12.17
CA THR A 79 -8.45 3.25 -13.04
C THR A 79 -8.93 4.55 -12.39
N SER A 80 -9.96 4.50 -11.54
CA SER A 80 -10.46 5.67 -10.82
C SER A 80 -9.49 6.14 -9.73
N GLN A 81 -8.82 5.21 -9.04
CA GLN A 81 -7.76 5.53 -8.09
C GLN A 81 -6.56 6.18 -8.80
N LYS A 82 -6.12 5.60 -9.92
CA LYS A 82 -5.06 6.20 -10.73
C LYS A 82 -5.40 7.63 -11.15
N ALA A 83 -6.56 7.85 -11.76
CA ALA A 83 -6.97 9.19 -12.21
C ALA A 83 -6.98 10.21 -11.06
N PHE A 84 -7.43 9.80 -9.89
CA PHE A 84 -7.44 10.62 -8.69
C PHE A 84 -6.03 10.97 -8.20
N ILE A 85 -5.12 10.00 -8.18
CA ILE A 85 -3.73 10.20 -7.75
C ILE A 85 -2.99 11.10 -8.73
N ASP A 86 -3.13 10.84 -10.04
CA ASP A 86 -2.51 11.65 -11.11
C ASP A 86 -2.95 13.12 -11.00
N GLN A 87 -4.27 13.37 -10.79
CA GLN A 87 -4.79 14.73 -10.60
C GLN A 87 -4.19 15.42 -9.37
N ARG A 88 -4.04 14.71 -8.25
CA ARG A 88 -3.45 15.26 -7.03
C ARG A 88 -1.95 15.50 -7.18
N ALA A 89 -1.23 14.59 -7.83
CA ALA A 89 0.19 14.74 -8.13
C ALA A 89 0.42 15.99 -8.99
N GLN A 90 -0.35 16.15 -10.06
CA GLN A 90 -0.30 17.32 -10.94
C GLN A 90 -0.56 18.64 -10.16
N LYS A 91 -1.62 18.68 -9.35
CA LYS A 91 -1.95 19.87 -8.53
C LYS A 91 -0.86 20.25 -7.53
N ARG A 92 -0.05 19.28 -7.10
CA ARG A 92 1.04 19.45 -6.13
C ARG A 92 2.41 19.62 -6.79
N GLY A 93 2.50 19.57 -8.14
CA GLY A 93 3.76 19.64 -8.88
C GLY A 93 4.68 18.45 -8.64
N LEU A 94 4.12 17.27 -8.36
CA LEU A 94 4.88 16.04 -8.13
C LEU A 94 5.10 15.33 -9.47
N GLU A 95 6.34 15.36 -9.98
CA GLU A 95 6.70 14.78 -11.29
C GLU A 95 7.40 13.42 -11.17
N ASN A 96 7.70 12.99 -9.96
CA ASN A 96 8.47 11.80 -9.66
C ASN A 96 7.60 10.56 -9.30
N LEU A 97 6.29 10.61 -9.58
CA LEU A 97 5.31 9.56 -9.32
C LEU A 97 4.69 9.05 -10.62
N GLU A 98 4.78 7.74 -10.84
CA GLU A 98 4.09 7.00 -11.91
C GLU A 98 3.08 6.03 -11.29
N VAL A 99 1.81 6.12 -11.67
CA VAL A 99 0.78 5.17 -11.25
C VAL A 99 0.42 4.24 -12.41
N ILE A 100 0.50 2.94 -12.17
CA ILE A 100 0.17 1.89 -13.14
C ILE A 100 -1.14 1.21 -12.71
N THR A 101 -2.11 1.13 -13.63
CA THR A 101 -3.32 0.33 -13.40
C THR A 101 -3.07 -1.09 -13.89
N CYS A 102 -3.00 -2.03 -12.95
CA CYS A 102 -2.78 -3.44 -13.25
C CYS A 102 -3.27 -4.32 -12.10
N ASP A 103 -3.82 -5.49 -12.40
CA ASP A 103 -4.01 -6.52 -11.38
C ASP A 103 -2.63 -7.02 -10.91
N MET A 104 -2.48 -7.23 -9.61
CA MET A 104 -1.20 -7.66 -9.05
C MET A 104 -0.76 -9.05 -9.54
N ASN A 105 -1.71 -9.90 -9.89
CA ASN A 105 -1.43 -11.21 -10.47
C ASN A 105 -0.76 -11.08 -11.86
N ASP A 106 -1.12 -10.05 -12.61
CA ASP A 106 -0.67 -9.81 -13.99
C ASP A 106 0.49 -8.79 -14.06
N PHE A 107 0.75 -8.07 -12.95
CA PHE A 107 1.81 -7.06 -12.94
C PHE A 107 3.19 -7.69 -13.16
N GLU A 108 3.89 -7.17 -14.16
CA GLU A 108 5.28 -7.53 -14.50
C GLU A 108 6.09 -6.29 -14.85
N THR A 109 7.35 -6.28 -14.48
CA THR A 109 8.25 -5.18 -14.81
C THR A 109 9.70 -5.65 -14.96
N LYS A 110 10.44 -4.99 -15.89
CA LYS A 110 11.89 -5.15 -16.00
C LYS A 110 12.66 -4.17 -15.12
N LYS A 111 11.97 -3.18 -14.54
CA LYS A 111 12.57 -2.25 -13.57
C LYS A 111 13.03 -3.00 -12.33
N ARG A 112 14.02 -2.47 -11.64
CA ARG A 112 14.53 -2.98 -10.37
C ARG A 112 14.52 -1.86 -9.35
N PHE A 113 14.17 -2.21 -8.11
CA PHE A 113 13.87 -1.24 -7.06
C PHE A 113 14.79 -1.44 -5.85
N GLU A 114 15.21 -0.33 -5.24
CA GLU A 114 15.91 -0.31 -3.97
C GLU A 114 14.97 -0.58 -2.80
N ARG A 115 13.72 -0.13 -2.94
CA ARG A 115 12.68 -0.33 -1.93
C ARG A 115 11.40 -0.81 -2.60
N ILE A 116 10.77 -1.80 -2.00
CA ILE A 116 9.41 -2.20 -2.33
C ILE A 116 8.59 -2.07 -1.06
N VAL A 117 7.41 -1.46 -1.15
CA VAL A 117 6.51 -1.26 -0.01
C VAL A 117 5.11 -1.75 -0.36
N SER A 118 4.44 -2.35 0.62
CA SER A 118 3.05 -2.76 0.50
C SER A 118 2.35 -2.58 1.84
N VAL A 119 1.20 -1.90 1.82
CA VAL A 119 0.39 -1.64 3.01
C VAL A 119 -1.02 -2.17 2.77
N GLU A 120 -1.40 -3.20 3.54
CA GLU A 120 -2.73 -3.81 3.54
C GLU A 120 -3.23 -4.21 2.14
N MET A 121 -2.36 -4.88 1.38
CA MET A 121 -2.70 -5.41 0.06
C MET A 121 -2.56 -6.94 -0.01
N PHE A 122 -1.56 -7.50 0.68
CA PHE A 122 -1.26 -8.93 0.63
C PHE A 122 -2.41 -9.80 1.14
N GLU A 123 -3.23 -9.28 2.06
CA GLU A 123 -4.43 -9.94 2.59
C GLU A 123 -5.47 -10.25 1.51
N HIS A 124 -5.45 -9.51 0.40
CA HIS A 124 -6.35 -9.74 -0.73
C HIS A 124 -5.88 -10.88 -1.66
N ILE A 125 -4.69 -11.43 -1.43
CA ILE A 125 -4.06 -12.46 -2.28
C ILE A 125 -3.76 -13.69 -1.45
N ARG A 126 -4.16 -14.88 -1.94
CA ARG A 126 -3.87 -16.15 -1.26
C ARG A 126 -2.52 -16.75 -1.65
N ASN A 127 -2.07 -16.48 -2.86
CA ASN A 127 -0.85 -17.11 -3.40
C ASN A 127 0.41 -16.28 -3.10
N TRP A 128 0.70 -16.12 -1.82
CA TRP A 128 1.89 -15.40 -1.35
C TRP A 128 3.21 -15.92 -1.90
N PRO A 129 3.45 -17.28 -2.02
CA PRO A 129 4.70 -17.76 -2.58
C PRO A 129 4.98 -17.26 -4.00
N VAL A 130 3.97 -17.21 -4.86
CA VAL A 130 4.12 -16.66 -6.22
C VAL A 130 4.40 -15.17 -6.17
N LEU A 131 3.67 -14.41 -5.35
CA LEU A 131 3.86 -12.98 -5.23
C LEU A 131 5.24 -12.63 -4.63
N PHE A 132 5.71 -13.35 -3.60
CA PHE A 132 7.07 -13.16 -3.06
C PHE A 132 8.15 -13.44 -4.10
N ASN A 133 8.00 -14.45 -4.94
CA ASN A 133 8.93 -14.71 -6.05
C ASN A 133 8.96 -13.54 -7.05
N LYS A 134 7.80 -12.97 -7.39
CA LYS A 134 7.73 -11.76 -8.22
C LYS A 134 8.42 -10.58 -7.55
N VAL A 135 8.08 -10.29 -6.28
CA VAL A 135 8.72 -9.21 -5.50
C VAL A 135 10.24 -9.38 -5.49
N ALA A 136 10.74 -10.58 -5.16
CA ALA A 136 12.18 -10.87 -5.18
C ALA A 136 12.80 -10.61 -6.56
N SER A 137 12.09 -10.94 -7.64
CA SER A 137 12.56 -10.70 -9.00
C SER A 137 12.67 -9.20 -9.36
N TRP A 138 11.90 -8.33 -8.72
CA TRP A 138 11.94 -6.88 -8.92
C TRP A 138 12.92 -6.15 -8.00
N MET A 139 13.48 -6.84 -7.01
CA MET A 139 14.43 -6.29 -6.07
C MET A 139 15.83 -6.15 -6.68
N LYS A 140 16.56 -5.09 -6.32
CA LYS A 140 18.01 -4.98 -6.53
C LYS A 140 18.76 -5.76 -5.45
N LYS A 141 20.06 -5.95 -5.66
CA LYS A 141 20.93 -6.43 -4.58
C LYS A 141 20.88 -5.44 -3.40
N ASP A 142 20.84 -5.95 -2.19
CA ASP A 142 20.79 -5.18 -0.92
C ASP A 142 19.55 -4.29 -0.77
N SER A 143 18.50 -4.55 -1.55
CA SER A 143 17.20 -3.86 -1.44
C SER A 143 16.37 -4.41 -0.26
N LYS A 144 15.34 -3.66 0.13
CA LYS A 144 14.43 -4.05 1.21
C LYS A 144 12.99 -4.06 0.73
N PHE A 145 12.22 -5.00 1.24
CA PHE A 145 10.77 -5.07 1.09
C PHE A 145 10.10 -4.86 2.45
N LEU A 146 9.24 -3.87 2.54
CA LEU A 146 8.35 -3.66 3.67
C LEU A 146 6.95 -4.17 3.32
N MET A 147 6.45 -5.09 4.10
CA MET A 147 5.07 -5.57 4.05
C MET A 147 4.38 -5.23 5.37
N HIS A 148 3.31 -4.44 5.28
CA HIS A 148 2.40 -4.19 6.39
C HIS A 148 1.07 -4.89 6.09
N VAL A 149 0.67 -5.80 6.95
CA VAL A 149 -0.58 -6.56 6.87
C VAL A 149 -1.27 -6.57 8.23
N PHE A 150 -2.58 -6.67 8.27
CA PHE A 150 -3.25 -7.07 9.49
C PHE A 150 -3.08 -8.59 9.68
N CYS A 151 -3.11 -9.07 10.90
CA CYS A 151 -2.99 -10.49 11.21
C CYS A 151 -3.81 -10.88 12.43
N HIS A 152 -4.20 -12.16 12.48
CA HIS A 152 -4.72 -12.77 13.68
C HIS A 152 -3.55 -13.27 14.55
N GLY A 153 -3.61 -13.10 15.86
CA GLY A 153 -2.49 -13.41 16.76
C GLY A 153 -2.03 -14.87 16.79
N LYS A 154 -2.82 -15.84 16.28
CA LYS A 154 -2.46 -17.27 16.33
C LYS A 154 -2.85 -18.06 15.08
N THR A 155 -4.05 -17.83 14.52
CA THR A 155 -4.65 -18.74 13.56
C THR A 155 -4.88 -18.05 12.22
N PRO A 156 -4.17 -18.44 11.14
CA PRO A 156 -4.50 -17.98 9.80
C PRO A 156 -5.75 -18.68 9.29
N TYR A 157 -6.54 -17.99 8.45
CA TYR A 157 -7.70 -18.58 7.78
C TYR A 157 -7.99 -17.87 6.46
N PHE A 158 -8.65 -18.56 5.54
CA PHE A 158 -9.14 -17.93 4.32
C PHE A 158 -10.48 -17.23 4.56
N PHE A 159 -10.69 -16.11 3.90
CA PHE A 159 -11.99 -15.47 3.85
C PHE A 159 -12.86 -16.25 2.85
N GLU A 160 -13.78 -17.07 3.37
CA GLU A 160 -14.69 -17.91 2.62
C GLU A 160 -16.14 -17.60 3.01
N ALA A 161 -16.99 -17.35 2.01
CA ALA A 161 -18.40 -17.07 2.22
C ALA A 161 -19.19 -18.39 2.34
N VAL A 162 -19.09 -19.04 3.49
CA VAL A 162 -19.76 -20.32 3.78
C VAL A 162 -21.17 -20.07 4.33
N ASN A 163 -21.32 -19.11 5.23
CA ASN A 163 -22.58 -18.78 5.89
C ASN A 163 -23.07 -17.37 5.53
N GLU A 164 -24.33 -17.05 5.92
CA GLU A 164 -24.89 -15.71 5.70
C GLU A 164 -24.15 -14.63 6.48
N ASP A 165 -23.58 -14.96 7.65
CA ASP A 165 -22.84 -14.07 8.52
C ASP A 165 -21.41 -13.77 8.06
N ASP A 166 -20.91 -14.46 7.02
CA ASP A 166 -19.58 -14.25 6.46
C ASP A 166 -19.50 -12.98 5.59
N TRP A 167 -19.91 -11.86 6.19
CA TRP A 167 -20.04 -10.57 5.52
C TRP A 167 -18.71 -10.08 4.92
N MET A 168 -17.61 -10.19 5.67
CA MET A 168 -16.29 -9.75 5.22
C MET A 168 -15.82 -10.50 3.98
N ALA A 169 -16.04 -11.82 3.94
CA ALA A 169 -15.71 -12.65 2.79
C ALA A 169 -16.56 -12.34 1.55
N ARG A 170 -17.84 -11.99 1.74
CA ARG A 170 -18.77 -11.71 0.65
C ARG A 170 -18.54 -10.37 -0.02
N TYR A 171 -18.28 -9.34 0.79
CA TYR A 171 -18.37 -7.95 0.35
C TYR A 171 -17.05 -7.20 0.33
N PHE A 172 -16.02 -7.75 0.99
CA PHE A 172 -14.76 -7.02 1.15
C PHE A 172 -13.52 -7.85 0.80
N PHE A 173 -13.31 -9.01 1.42
CA PHE A 173 -12.13 -9.86 1.21
C PHE A 173 -12.41 -11.11 0.38
N SER A 174 -13.18 -10.98 -0.71
CA SER A 174 -13.48 -12.11 -1.57
C SER A 174 -12.18 -12.73 -2.12
N GLY A 175 -11.85 -13.94 -1.65
CA GLY A 175 -10.62 -14.63 -2.06
C GLY A 175 -9.35 -14.23 -1.30
N GLY A 176 -9.47 -13.45 -0.23
CA GLY A 176 -8.36 -13.06 0.62
C GLY A 176 -8.02 -14.07 1.72
N ILE A 177 -7.03 -13.69 2.53
CA ILE A 177 -6.54 -14.46 3.68
C ILE A 177 -6.43 -13.55 4.90
N MET A 178 -6.79 -14.07 6.09
CA MET A 178 -6.34 -13.57 7.36
C MET A 178 -5.02 -14.26 7.70
N PRO A 179 -3.88 -13.58 7.63
CA PRO A 179 -2.61 -14.17 8.05
C PRO A 179 -2.52 -14.26 9.57
N SER A 180 -1.55 -15.01 10.08
CA SER A 180 -1.18 -14.97 11.49
C SER A 180 0.18 -14.27 11.67
N ASP A 181 0.48 -13.87 12.90
CA ASP A 181 1.77 -13.27 13.24
C ASP A 181 2.94 -14.26 13.20
N GLN A 182 2.65 -15.54 12.98
CA GLN A 182 3.63 -16.63 12.88
C GLN A 182 3.91 -17.09 11.44
N LEU A 183 3.30 -16.44 10.45
CA LEU A 183 3.51 -16.76 9.02
C LEU A 183 4.83 -16.25 8.50
#